data_cea484de5e131d43928f98b294ae963d
#
_entry.id   cea484de5e131d43928f98b294ae963d
#
_cell.length_a   1.000
_cell.length_b   1.000
_cell.length_c   1.000
_cell.angle_alpha   90.00
_cell.angle_beta   90.00
_cell.angle_gamma   90.00
#
_symmetry.space_group_name_H-M   'P 1'
#
loop_
_entity.id
_entity.type
_entity.pdbx_description
1 polymer ?
#
loop_
_entity_poly.entity_id
_entity_poly.type
_entity_poly.pdbx_seq_one_letter_code
_entity_poly.pdbx_strand_id
1 'polypeptide(L)'
;DAFAVPKGKRVARFEEYLELVQRLWTEDNVSHNSETCVLNNVRMNIRPIQKPSPPIWLAANNDKAIERAARMSDAWFVNPHSQLETIRRHMGVYNDALRAANKSAPKELPIMKEIFCAKDKATAMQIAGPYLFGKYKDYATWGQDKVMPENESFDQEFEDLVKGRFILGSPEDCYDELRPYWEEFGMNHLIIRTHWVGMPGHIALDSMPLMSNEL
;
A
#
# COMPACT_ATOMS: atom_id res chain seq x y z
N ASP A 1 10.31 -19.16 -7.59
CA ASP A 1 10.18 -20.48 -8.25
C ASP A 1 9.54 -21.55 -7.35
N ALA A 2 9.42 -21.32 -6.04
CA ALA A 2 8.83 -22.27 -5.09
C ALA A 2 7.37 -22.67 -5.42
N PHE A 3 6.60 -21.81 -6.05
CA PHE A 3 5.21 -22.08 -6.47
C PHE A 3 5.08 -22.43 -7.93
N ALA A 4 6.18 -22.64 -8.65
CA ALA A 4 6.22 -23.01 -10.09
C ALA A 4 5.36 -22.11 -11.01
N VAL A 5 5.19 -20.83 -10.65
CA VAL A 5 4.43 -19.85 -11.45
C VAL A 5 5.38 -19.05 -12.34
N PRO A 6 5.36 -19.23 -13.66
CA PRO A 6 6.18 -18.43 -14.58
C PRO A 6 5.93 -16.93 -14.41
N LYS A 7 7.01 -16.13 -14.44
CA LYS A 7 6.91 -14.67 -14.25
C LYS A 7 5.88 -14.01 -15.18
N GLY A 8 5.84 -14.41 -16.45
CA GLY A 8 4.90 -13.87 -17.45
C GLY A 8 3.43 -14.20 -17.21
N LYS A 9 3.13 -15.25 -16.42
CA LYS A 9 1.75 -15.67 -16.12
C LYS A 9 1.22 -15.14 -14.78
N ARG A 10 2.06 -14.47 -13.98
CA ARG A 10 1.68 -14.05 -12.61
C ARG A 10 0.50 -13.08 -12.60
N VAL A 11 0.49 -12.10 -13.50
CA VAL A 11 -0.58 -11.08 -13.55
C VAL A 11 -1.91 -11.70 -13.95
N ALA A 12 -1.95 -12.46 -15.05
CA ALA A 12 -3.17 -13.12 -15.50
C ALA A 12 -3.75 -14.05 -14.42
N ARG A 13 -2.88 -14.83 -13.77
CA ARG A 13 -3.29 -15.72 -12.67
C ARG A 13 -3.82 -14.95 -11.45
N PHE A 14 -3.20 -13.81 -11.13
CA PHE A 14 -3.68 -12.95 -10.06
C PHE A 14 -5.08 -12.39 -10.36
N GLU A 15 -5.29 -11.87 -11.57
CA GLU A 15 -6.57 -11.32 -12.00
C GLU A 15 -7.67 -12.39 -12.00
N GLU A 16 -7.39 -13.57 -12.54
CA GLU A 16 -8.29 -14.74 -12.52
C GLU A 16 -8.67 -15.15 -11.09
N TYR A 17 -7.70 -15.25 -10.20
CA TYR A 17 -7.96 -15.72 -8.84
C TYR A 17 -8.70 -14.66 -8.01
N LEU A 18 -8.45 -13.39 -8.24
CA LEU A 18 -9.19 -12.32 -7.59
C LEU A 18 -10.68 -12.36 -7.99
N GLU A 19 -10.96 -12.54 -9.28
CA GLU A 19 -12.32 -12.72 -9.77
C GLU A 19 -13.00 -13.96 -9.16
N LEU A 20 -12.29 -15.08 -9.11
CA LEU A 20 -12.82 -16.31 -8.51
C LEU A 20 -13.11 -16.16 -7.02
N VAL A 21 -12.27 -15.45 -6.27
CA VAL A 21 -12.53 -15.15 -4.85
C VAL A 21 -13.82 -14.32 -4.71
N GLN A 22 -14.01 -13.29 -5.52
CA GLN A 22 -15.23 -12.47 -5.49
C GLN A 22 -16.47 -13.30 -5.83
N ARG A 23 -16.40 -14.15 -6.86
CA ARG A 23 -17.48 -15.04 -7.24
C ARG A 23 -17.82 -16.06 -6.14
N LEU A 24 -16.83 -16.67 -5.53
CA LEU A 24 -17.01 -17.62 -4.42
C LEU A 24 -17.66 -16.94 -3.19
N TRP A 25 -17.43 -15.66 -2.97
CA TRP A 25 -18.07 -14.93 -1.87
C TRP A 25 -19.52 -14.57 -2.16
N THR A 26 -19.90 -14.41 -3.42
CA THR A 26 -21.20 -13.81 -3.83
C THR A 26 -22.15 -14.81 -4.50
N GLU A 27 -21.63 -15.78 -5.25
CA GLU A 27 -22.45 -16.76 -5.97
C GLU A 27 -22.70 -18.02 -5.12
N ASP A 28 -23.84 -18.68 -5.36
CA ASP A 28 -24.16 -19.94 -4.65
C ASP A 28 -23.34 -21.11 -5.12
N ASN A 29 -23.04 -21.17 -6.40
CA ASN A 29 -22.25 -22.24 -7.00
C ASN A 29 -21.38 -21.65 -8.09
N VAL A 30 -20.08 -21.93 -8.03
CA VAL A 30 -19.08 -21.44 -8.98
C VAL A 30 -18.54 -22.60 -9.81
N SER A 31 -18.66 -22.49 -11.11
CA SER A 31 -17.92 -23.34 -12.06
C SER A 31 -16.95 -22.50 -12.84
N HIS A 32 -15.76 -23.00 -13.02
CA HIS A 32 -14.68 -22.37 -13.77
C HIS A 32 -13.77 -23.43 -14.37
N ASN A 33 -13.23 -23.18 -15.54
CA ASN A 33 -12.29 -24.08 -16.20
C ASN A 33 -11.21 -23.28 -16.94
N SER A 34 -9.99 -23.34 -16.43
CA SER A 34 -8.83 -22.73 -17.04
C SER A 34 -7.59 -23.63 -16.91
N GLU A 35 -6.46 -23.18 -17.47
CA GLU A 35 -5.17 -23.84 -17.30
C GLU A 35 -4.72 -23.87 -15.82
N THR A 36 -5.14 -22.91 -15.02
CA THR A 36 -4.63 -22.70 -13.66
C THR A 36 -5.61 -23.11 -12.56
N CYS A 37 -6.91 -23.21 -12.87
CA CYS A 37 -7.94 -23.52 -11.89
C CYS A 37 -9.15 -24.21 -12.54
N VAL A 38 -9.60 -25.32 -11.95
CA VAL A 38 -10.83 -26.02 -12.34
C VAL A 38 -11.75 -26.12 -11.13
N LEU A 39 -12.93 -25.53 -11.23
CA LEU A 39 -14.00 -25.59 -10.23
C LEU A 39 -15.25 -26.19 -10.87
N ASN A 40 -15.83 -27.21 -10.25
CA ASN A 40 -17.07 -27.83 -10.69
C ASN A 40 -18.14 -27.64 -9.63
N ASN A 41 -19.05 -26.68 -9.86
CA ASN A 41 -20.20 -26.42 -9.00
C ASN A 41 -19.80 -26.27 -7.51
N VAL A 42 -18.72 -25.51 -7.25
CA VAL A 42 -18.16 -25.33 -5.90
C VAL A 42 -18.97 -24.30 -5.15
N ARG A 43 -19.32 -24.61 -3.90
CA ARG A 43 -20.01 -23.72 -2.98
C ARG A 43 -19.14 -23.42 -1.76
N MET A 44 -19.01 -22.13 -1.39
CA MET A 44 -18.46 -21.74 -0.09
C MET A 44 -19.54 -21.86 1.00
N ASN A 45 -19.28 -22.66 2.02
CA ASN A 45 -20.18 -22.79 3.17
C ASN A 45 -20.08 -21.60 4.13
N ILE A 46 -18.87 -21.03 4.28
CA ILE A 46 -18.63 -19.83 5.11
C ILE A 46 -18.44 -18.65 4.15
N ARG A 47 -19.37 -17.71 4.21
CA ARG A 47 -19.36 -16.49 3.38
C ARG A 47 -19.12 -15.25 4.20
N PRO A 48 -18.60 -14.17 3.63
CA PRO A 48 -18.51 -12.88 4.29
C PRO A 48 -19.87 -12.39 4.80
N ILE A 49 -19.87 -11.77 5.97
CA ILE A 49 -21.07 -11.10 6.51
C ILE A 49 -21.37 -9.84 5.72
N GLN A 50 -20.33 -9.11 5.32
CA GLN A 50 -20.47 -7.90 4.49
C GLN A 50 -21.06 -8.23 3.11
N LYS A 51 -21.90 -7.33 2.61
CA LYS A 51 -22.59 -7.48 1.31
C LYS A 51 -22.27 -6.32 0.37
N PRO A 52 -21.96 -6.58 -0.89
CA PRO A 52 -21.89 -7.91 -1.54
C PRO A 52 -20.71 -8.74 -1.05
N SER A 53 -19.61 -8.13 -0.59
CA SER A 53 -18.39 -8.74 -0.07
C SER A 53 -17.61 -7.74 0.80
N PRO A 54 -16.57 -8.13 1.54
CA PRO A 54 -15.59 -7.21 2.11
C PRO A 54 -14.97 -6.35 1.01
N PRO A 55 -14.66 -5.06 1.28
CA PRO A 55 -13.95 -4.23 0.32
C PRO A 55 -12.55 -4.79 0.05
N ILE A 56 -12.15 -4.73 -1.21
CA ILE A 56 -10.86 -5.21 -1.68
C ILE A 56 -9.98 -4.01 -1.97
N TRP A 57 -8.83 -3.93 -1.31
CA TRP A 57 -7.81 -2.93 -1.57
C TRP A 57 -6.61 -3.58 -2.26
N LEU A 58 -6.18 -3.04 -3.40
CA LEU A 58 -5.01 -3.53 -4.12
C LEU A 58 -3.84 -2.56 -4.03
N ALA A 59 -2.72 -3.03 -3.52
CA ALA A 59 -1.47 -2.28 -3.53
C ALA A 59 -0.82 -2.27 -4.93
N ALA A 60 -0.30 -1.12 -5.34
CA ALA A 60 0.35 -0.94 -6.62
C ALA A 60 1.39 0.19 -6.59
N ASN A 61 2.52 0.02 -7.34
CA ASN A 61 3.66 0.93 -7.38
C ASN A 61 4.04 1.40 -8.78
N ASN A 62 3.32 0.98 -9.81
CA ASN A 62 3.55 1.40 -11.20
C ASN A 62 2.22 1.54 -11.94
N ASP A 63 2.24 2.27 -13.03
CA ASP A 63 1.05 2.68 -13.76
C ASP A 63 0.13 1.51 -14.10
N LYS A 64 0.65 0.44 -14.72
CA LYS A 64 -0.15 -0.75 -15.09
C LYS A 64 -0.80 -1.45 -13.92
N ALA A 65 -0.12 -1.48 -12.77
CA ALA A 65 -0.68 -2.08 -11.56
C ALA A 65 -1.72 -1.16 -10.90
N ILE A 66 -1.55 0.15 -10.98
CA ILE A 66 -2.51 1.16 -10.51
C ILE A 66 -3.78 1.14 -11.38
N GLU A 67 -3.64 1.08 -12.70
CA GLU A 67 -4.77 0.90 -13.62
C GLU A 67 -5.56 -0.39 -13.32
N ARG A 68 -4.85 -1.47 -12.98
CA ARG A 68 -5.48 -2.73 -12.54
C ARG A 68 -6.23 -2.54 -11.23
N ALA A 69 -5.63 -1.88 -10.23
CA ALA A 69 -6.28 -1.60 -8.97
C ALA A 69 -7.57 -0.79 -9.17
N ALA A 70 -7.53 0.27 -10.00
CA ALA A 70 -8.72 1.03 -10.35
C ALA A 70 -9.82 0.15 -10.95
N ARG A 71 -9.48 -0.76 -11.86
CA ARG A 71 -10.44 -1.62 -12.55
C ARG A 71 -11.01 -2.73 -11.66
N MET A 72 -10.20 -3.39 -10.84
CA MET A 72 -10.52 -4.68 -10.23
C MET A 72 -10.77 -4.62 -8.71
N SER A 73 -10.55 -3.50 -8.05
CA SER A 73 -10.73 -3.38 -6.60
C SER A 73 -11.64 -2.23 -6.20
N ASP A 74 -11.96 -2.15 -4.92
CA ASP A 74 -12.75 -1.06 -4.35
C ASP A 74 -11.90 0.18 -4.10
N ALA A 75 -10.58 -0.02 -3.83
CA ALA A 75 -9.63 1.06 -3.69
C ALA A 75 -8.20 0.65 -4.05
N TRP A 76 -7.41 1.62 -4.52
CA TRP A 76 -5.96 1.50 -4.58
C TRP A 76 -5.39 1.74 -3.18
N PHE A 77 -4.66 0.76 -2.65
CA PHE A 77 -3.88 0.89 -1.43
C PHE A 77 -2.53 1.54 -1.75
N VAL A 78 -2.37 2.79 -1.35
CA VAL A 78 -1.12 3.53 -1.52
C VAL A 78 -0.13 3.06 -0.46
N ASN A 79 0.89 2.32 -0.87
CA ASN A 79 1.91 1.82 0.05
C ASN A 79 2.98 2.90 0.38
N PRO A 80 3.81 2.69 1.41
CA PRO A 80 4.68 3.73 1.96
C PRO A 80 5.97 3.97 1.14
N HIS A 81 6.14 3.31 -0.02
CA HIS A 81 7.44 3.30 -0.70
C HIS A 81 7.71 4.55 -1.53
N SER A 82 6.68 5.17 -2.08
CA SER A 82 6.81 6.29 -3.00
C SER A 82 6.90 7.63 -2.29
N GLN A 83 7.63 8.56 -2.90
CA GLN A 83 7.65 9.96 -2.54
C GLN A 83 6.31 10.62 -2.86
N LEU A 84 6.01 11.73 -2.19
CA LEU A 84 4.76 12.49 -2.38
C LEU A 84 4.52 12.88 -3.85
N GLU A 85 5.57 13.34 -4.56
CA GLU A 85 5.46 13.70 -5.98
C GLU A 85 5.08 12.51 -6.86
N THR A 86 5.64 11.34 -6.59
CA THR A 86 5.28 10.12 -7.31
C THR A 86 3.84 9.73 -7.04
N ILE A 87 3.39 9.84 -5.78
CA ILE A 87 1.99 9.57 -5.42
C ILE A 87 1.06 10.55 -6.14
N ARG A 88 1.41 11.85 -6.22
CA ARG A 88 0.65 12.88 -6.95
C ARG A 88 0.46 12.49 -8.41
N ARG A 89 1.54 12.09 -9.10
CA ARG A 89 1.48 11.59 -10.47
C ARG A 89 0.61 10.33 -10.58
N HIS A 90 0.79 9.38 -9.69
CA HIS A 90 0.03 8.12 -9.67
C HIS A 90 -1.47 8.32 -9.38
N MET A 91 -1.84 9.33 -8.58
CA MET A 91 -3.26 9.70 -8.41
C MET A 91 -3.90 10.15 -9.73
N GLY A 92 -3.16 10.84 -10.58
CA GLY A 92 -3.61 11.13 -11.95
C GLY A 92 -3.91 9.86 -12.75
N VAL A 93 -2.96 8.92 -12.77
CA VAL A 93 -3.13 7.60 -13.44
C VAL A 93 -4.34 6.84 -12.88
N TYR A 94 -4.48 6.81 -11.55
CA TYR A 94 -5.59 6.14 -10.88
C TYR A 94 -6.95 6.73 -11.25
N ASN A 95 -7.07 8.06 -11.21
CA ASN A 95 -8.31 8.76 -11.56
C ASN A 95 -8.68 8.60 -13.04
N ASP A 96 -7.69 8.63 -13.95
CA ASP A 96 -7.91 8.35 -15.37
C ASP A 96 -8.42 6.93 -15.60
N ALA A 97 -7.83 5.96 -14.92
CA ALA A 97 -8.23 4.56 -15.00
C ALA A 97 -9.64 4.31 -14.43
N LEU A 98 -10.02 4.98 -13.33
CA LEU A 98 -11.39 4.93 -12.80
C LEU A 98 -12.39 5.48 -13.83
N ARG A 99 -12.08 6.62 -14.46
CA ARG A 99 -12.94 7.20 -15.51
C ARG A 99 -13.09 6.24 -16.70
N ALA A 100 -11.98 5.66 -17.17
CA ALA A 100 -11.99 4.68 -18.26
C ALA A 100 -12.81 3.42 -17.94
N ALA A 101 -12.84 3.02 -16.66
CA ALA A 101 -13.63 1.89 -16.18
C ALA A 101 -15.09 2.25 -15.82
N ASN A 102 -15.52 3.51 -16.01
CA ASN A 102 -16.83 4.03 -15.58
C ASN A 102 -17.08 3.82 -14.07
N LYS A 103 -16.04 3.91 -13.25
CA LYS A 103 -16.13 3.79 -11.80
C LYS A 103 -16.07 5.18 -11.14
N SER A 104 -16.82 5.36 -10.08
CA SER A 104 -16.73 6.55 -9.21
C SER A 104 -15.48 6.49 -8.34
N ALA A 105 -15.12 7.62 -7.74
CA ALA A 105 -14.08 7.67 -6.72
C ALA A 105 -14.37 6.67 -5.60
N PRO A 106 -13.34 6.03 -5.01
CA PRO A 106 -13.52 5.07 -3.93
C PRO A 106 -14.11 5.75 -2.69
N LYS A 107 -14.87 5.01 -1.89
CA LYS A 107 -15.37 5.49 -0.60
C LYS A 107 -14.25 5.70 0.41
N GLU A 108 -13.23 4.86 0.32
CA GLU A 108 -12.04 4.90 1.17
C GLU A 108 -10.82 4.93 0.27
N LEU A 109 -9.89 5.86 0.56
CA LEU A 109 -8.57 5.91 -0.06
C LEU A 109 -7.52 5.62 1.01
N PRO A 110 -7.11 4.34 1.17
CA PRO A 110 -6.15 3.94 2.17
C PRO A 110 -4.72 4.28 1.74
N ILE A 111 -4.04 5.02 2.60
CA ILE A 111 -2.62 5.33 2.43
C ILE A 111 -1.85 4.81 3.64
N MET A 112 -0.78 4.05 3.40
CA MET A 112 0.17 3.65 4.43
C MET A 112 1.38 4.57 4.40
N LYS A 113 1.84 5.00 5.58
CA LYS A 113 3.09 5.76 5.74
C LYS A 113 3.95 5.18 6.85
N GLU A 114 5.26 5.29 6.66
CA GLU A 114 6.25 5.08 7.72
C GLU A 114 6.30 6.38 8.54
N ILE A 115 5.83 6.34 9.77
CA ILE A 115 5.72 7.53 10.63
C ILE A 115 6.37 7.23 11.97
N PHE A 116 7.18 8.17 12.47
CA PHE A 116 7.67 8.13 13.84
C PHE A 116 7.66 9.54 14.43
N CYS A 117 6.89 9.69 15.50
CA CYS A 117 6.76 10.96 16.21
C CYS A 117 7.67 10.97 17.44
N ALA A 118 8.39 12.08 17.62
CA ALA A 118 9.22 12.35 18.79
C ALA A 118 9.08 13.83 19.17
N LYS A 119 9.87 14.30 20.14
CA LYS A 119 9.82 15.72 20.56
C LYS A 119 10.22 16.71 19.44
N ASP A 120 11.05 16.27 18.50
CA ASP A 120 11.54 17.03 17.35
C ASP A 120 12.06 16.11 16.24
N LYS A 121 12.26 16.67 15.05
CA LYS A 121 12.73 15.94 13.86
C LYS A 121 14.10 15.29 14.04
N ALA A 122 15.03 15.97 14.72
CA ALA A 122 16.38 15.42 14.97
C ALA A 122 16.31 14.16 15.84
N THR A 123 15.52 14.20 16.90
CA THR A 123 15.28 13.05 17.79
C THR A 123 14.57 11.92 17.05
N ALA A 124 13.53 12.20 16.24
CA ALA A 124 12.84 11.19 15.45
C ALA A 124 13.79 10.49 14.47
N MET A 125 14.60 11.26 13.75
CA MET A 125 15.63 10.75 12.84
C MET A 125 16.68 9.88 13.56
N GLN A 126 17.16 10.32 14.72
CA GLN A 126 18.14 9.58 15.51
C GLN A 126 17.61 8.23 15.99
N ILE A 127 16.34 8.19 16.42
CA ILE A 127 15.74 6.98 17.00
C ILE A 127 15.27 6.02 15.89
N ALA A 128 14.47 6.48 14.95
CA ALA A 128 13.84 5.64 13.92
C ALA A 128 14.73 5.38 12.70
N GLY A 129 15.61 6.33 12.39
CA GLY A 129 16.44 6.33 11.19
C GLY A 129 17.21 5.03 10.95
N PRO A 130 18.00 4.51 11.91
CA PRO A 130 18.76 3.29 11.70
C PRO A 130 17.91 2.07 11.31
N TYR A 131 16.71 1.93 11.88
CA TYR A 131 15.81 0.81 11.60
C TYR A 131 15.14 0.94 10.22
N LEU A 132 14.70 2.15 9.87
CA LEU A 132 14.15 2.45 8.55
C LEU A 132 15.19 2.26 7.44
N PHE A 133 16.39 2.78 7.64
CA PHE A 133 17.48 2.65 6.67
C PHE A 133 17.84 1.19 6.43
N GLY A 134 17.99 0.39 7.52
CA GLY A 134 18.26 -1.05 7.41
C GLY A 134 17.20 -1.76 6.58
N LYS A 135 15.91 -1.51 6.87
CA LYS A 135 14.78 -2.08 6.14
C LYS A 135 14.83 -1.75 4.64
N TYR A 136 15.08 -0.50 4.28
CA TYR A 136 15.07 -0.08 2.88
C TYR A 136 16.33 -0.52 2.12
N LYS A 137 17.46 -0.69 2.80
CA LYS A 137 18.61 -1.40 2.23
C LYS A 137 18.30 -2.86 1.89
N ASP A 138 17.60 -3.58 2.77
CA ASP A 138 17.15 -4.93 2.47
C ASP A 138 16.20 -4.94 1.26
N TYR A 139 15.28 -3.98 1.17
CA TYR A 139 14.38 -3.84 0.03
C TYR A 139 15.11 -3.55 -1.28
N ALA A 140 16.18 -2.75 -1.26
CA ALA A 140 17.04 -2.53 -2.42
C ALA A 140 17.74 -3.83 -2.85
N THR A 141 18.30 -4.60 -1.90
CA THR A 141 18.93 -5.90 -2.22
C THR A 141 17.94 -6.90 -2.82
N TRP A 142 16.68 -6.85 -2.44
CA TRP A 142 15.60 -7.68 -3.03
C TRP A 142 15.08 -7.13 -4.36
N GLY A 143 15.54 -5.94 -4.78
CA GLY A 143 15.15 -5.29 -6.01
C GLY A 143 13.69 -4.81 -6.01
N GLN A 144 13.17 -4.43 -4.85
CA GLN A 144 11.79 -3.92 -4.76
C GLN A 144 11.62 -2.55 -5.41
N ASP A 145 12.67 -1.74 -5.45
CA ASP A 145 12.68 -0.44 -6.13
C ASP A 145 12.71 -0.55 -7.66
N LYS A 146 13.13 -1.69 -8.23
CA LYS A 146 13.22 -1.89 -9.69
C LYS A 146 11.87 -1.84 -10.43
N VAL A 147 10.77 -1.92 -9.71
CA VAL A 147 9.41 -1.82 -10.27
C VAL A 147 8.78 -0.44 -10.07
N MET A 148 9.51 0.46 -9.41
CA MET A 148 9.11 1.84 -9.15
C MET A 148 9.67 2.77 -10.24
N PRO A 149 9.20 4.01 -10.34
CA PRO A 149 9.82 5.02 -11.22
C PRO A 149 11.33 5.17 -10.95
N GLU A 150 12.10 5.49 -11.99
CA GLU A 150 13.57 5.54 -11.93
C GLU A 150 14.14 6.46 -10.84
N ASN A 151 13.43 7.52 -10.46
CA ASN A 151 13.81 8.44 -9.40
C ASN A 151 13.51 7.93 -7.97
N GLU A 152 12.98 6.74 -7.82
CA GLU A 152 12.54 6.16 -6.54
C GLU A 152 13.47 5.10 -5.98
N SER A 153 14.74 5.07 -6.38
CA SER A 153 15.73 4.12 -5.84
C SER A 153 15.77 4.14 -4.31
N PHE A 154 15.96 2.98 -3.70
CA PHE A 154 16.22 2.84 -2.27
C PHE A 154 17.71 2.80 -1.94
N ASP A 155 18.56 2.66 -2.95
CA ASP A 155 20.02 2.66 -2.80
C ASP A 155 20.56 4.10 -2.85
N GLN A 156 20.37 4.81 -1.74
CA GLN A 156 20.79 6.20 -1.56
C GLN A 156 21.08 6.47 -0.07
N GLU A 157 21.67 7.62 0.24
CA GLU A 157 21.90 8.04 1.63
C GLU A 157 20.56 8.26 2.36
N PHE A 158 20.57 8.04 3.68
CA PHE A 158 19.32 8.05 4.46
C PHE A 158 18.61 9.39 4.43
N GLU A 159 19.33 10.49 4.48
CA GLU A 159 18.80 11.85 4.45
C GLU A 159 18.03 12.14 3.15
N ASP A 160 18.46 11.56 2.02
CA ASP A 160 17.77 11.67 0.74
C ASP A 160 16.61 10.67 0.63
N LEU A 161 16.79 9.49 1.18
CA LEU A 161 15.76 8.46 1.22
C LEU A 161 14.50 8.91 2.00
N VAL A 162 14.69 9.68 3.07
CA VAL A 162 13.59 10.18 3.93
C VAL A 162 12.72 11.21 3.21
N LYS A 163 13.32 12.07 2.40
CA LYS A 163 12.64 13.24 1.80
C LYS A 163 11.37 12.84 1.02
N GLY A 164 10.23 13.37 1.45
CA GLY A 164 8.92 13.14 0.82
C GLY A 164 8.42 11.67 0.88
N ARG A 165 9.13 10.80 1.57
CA ARG A 165 8.78 9.37 1.68
C ARG A 165 8.38 8.99 3.10
N PHE A 166 9.21 9.28 4.11
CA PHE A 166 8.94 8.97 5.51
C PHE A 166 8.60 10.23 6.28
N ILE A 167 7.76 10.11 7.28
CA ILE A 167 7.29 11.20 8.12
C ILE A 167 7.92 11.02 9.50
N LEU A 168 8.94 11.81 9.79
CA LEU A 168 9.72 11.73 11.03
C LEU A 168 9.84 13.11 11.64
N GLY A 169 9.27 13.34 12.82
CA GLY A 169 9.33 14.66 13.42
C GLY A 169 8.55 14.81 14.72
N SER A 170 8.31 16.07 15.11
CA SER A 170 7.34 16.43 16.13
C SER A 170 5.91 16.13 15.65
N PRO A 171 4.90 16.17 16.53
CA PRO A 171 3.49 16.09 16.09
C PRO A 171 3.17 17.10 14.99
N GLU A 172 3.59 18.36 15.13
CA GLU A 172 3.39 19.42 14.15
C GLU A 172 4.07 19.11 12.80
N ASP A 173 5.35 18.67 12.82
CA ASP A 173 6.05 18.24 11.61
C ASP A 173 5.29 17.09 10.92
N CYS A 174 4.82 16.10 11.67
CA CYS A 174 4.09 14.97 11.15
C CYS A 174 2.75 15.37 10.54
N TYR A 175 2.03 16.28 11.19
CA TYR A 175 0.78 16.85 10.69
C TYR A 175 0.98 17.57 9.35
N ASP A 176 1.97 18.46 9.28
CA ASP A 176 2.27 19.23 8.07
C ASP A 176 2.70 18.33 6.90
N GLU A 177 3.51 17.30 7.15
CA GLU A 177 3.92 16.34 6.14
C GLU A 177 2.77 15.40 5.70
N LEU A 178 1.77 15.15 6.56
CA LEU A 178 0.58 14.34 6.23
C LEU A 178 -0.48 15.15 5.48
N ARG A 179 -0.60 16.45 5.75
CA ARG A 179 -1.67 17.32 5.24
C ARG A 179 -1.95 17.18 3.73
N PRO A 180 -0.94 17.14 2.83
CA PRO A 180 -1.19 16.97 1.40
C PRO A 180 -1.97 15.69 1.04
N TYR A 181 -1.87 14.64 1.82
CA TYR A 181 -2.53 13.36 1.51
C TYR A 181 -4.04 13.44 1.62
N TRP A 182 -4.60 14.19 2.57
CA TRP A 182 -6.04 14.39 2.64
C TRP A 182 -6.52 15.60 1.87
N GLU A 183 -5.77 16.70 1.84
CA GLU A 183 -6.19 17.92 1.14
C GLU A 183 -6.13 17.75 -0.39
N GLU A 184 -5.06 17.14 -0.93
CA GLU A 184 -4.89 16.98 -2.38
C GLU A 184 -5.53 15.69 -2.90
N PHE A 185 -5.41 14.59 -2.17
CA PHE A 185 -5.79 13.26 -2.67
C PHE A 185 -7.11 12.76 -2.11
N GLY A 186 -7.62 13.38 -1.05
CA GLY A 186 -8.84 12.91 -0.38
C GLY A 186 -8.62 11.63 0.43
N MET A 187 -7.38 11.39 0.91
CA MET A 187 -7.13 10.29 1.84
C MET A 187 -8.06 10.40 3.05
N ASN A 188 -8.72 9.32 3.39
CA ASN A 188 -9.61 9.23 4.55
C ASN A 188 -9.37 7.98 5.40
N HIS A 189 -8.30 7.23 5.09
CA HIS A 189 -7.88 6.06 5.84
C HIS A 189 -6.36 6.00 5.90
N LEU A 190 -5.78 6.41 7.03
CA LEU A 190 -4.33 6.40 7.26
C LEU A 190 -3.94 5.13 8.00
N ILE A 191 -2.96 4.40 7.44
CA ILE A 191 -2.33 3.25 8.08
C ILE A 191 -0.91 3.65 8.44
N ILE A 192 -0.59 3.60 9.72
CA ILE A 192 0.72 4.00 10.25
C ILE A 192 1.56 2.75 10.50
N ARG A 193 2.81 2.80 10.04
CA ARG A 193 3.84 1.88 10.48
C ARG A 193 4.88 2.66 11.28
N THR A 194 4.99 2.33 12.56
CA THR A 194 5.92 2.99 13.51
C THR A 194 6.89 2.01 14.17
N HIS A 195 6.94 0.76 13.71
CA HIS A 195 7.84 -0.28 14.24
C HIS A 195 8.50 -1.04 13.11
N TRP A 196 9.82 -1.25 13.21
CA TRP A 196 10.64 -1.91 12.18
C TRP A 196 11.52 -3.00 12.78
N VAL A 197 12.05 -3.86 11.92
CA VAL A 197 12.89 -4.99 12.31
C VAL A 197 14.07 -4.52 13.18
N GLY A 198 14.24 -5.17 14.33
CA GLY A 198 15.28 -4.86 15.31
C GLY A 198 14.96 -3.71 16.27
N MET A 199 13.90 -2.94 16.04
CA MET A 199 13.49 -1.89 16.97
C MET A 199 12.87 -2.51 18.23
N PRO A 200 13.31 -2.13 19.44
CA PRO A 200 12.63 -2.52 20.68
C PRO A 200 11.19 -2.00 20.73
N GLY A 201 10.25 -2.86 21.13
CA GLY A 201 8.82 -2.52 21.09
C GLY A 201 8.42 -1.29 21.91
N HIS A 202 9.10 -1.02 23.04
CA HIS A 202 8.81 0.16 23.86
C HIS A 202 9.06 1.48 23.11
N ILE A 203 10.04 1.53 22.20
CA ILE A 203 10.34 2.73 21.39
C ILE A 203 9.13 3.09 20.50
N ALA A 204 8.52 2.11 19.88
CA ALA A 204 7.31 2.34 19.10
C ALA A 204 6.13 2.75 19.99
N LEU A 205 5.99 2.12 21.16
CA LEU A 205 4.94 2.45 22.13
C LEU A 205 5.09 3.88 22.68
N ASP A 206 6.32 4.38 22.87
CA ASP A 206 6.57 5.75 23.33
C ASP A 206 6.22 6.82 22.27
N SER A 207 6.29 6.47 20.97
CA SER A 207 5.89 7.34 19.85
C SER A 207 4.37 7.44 19.66
N MET A 208 3.62 6.36 19.95
CA MET A 208 2.18 6.30 19.71
C MET A 208 1.35 7.36 20.42
N PRO A 209 1.57 7.69 21.72
CA PRO A 209 0.81 8.74 22.40
C PRO A 209 0.95 10.13 21.75
N LEU A 210 2.14 10.46 21.25
CA LEU A 210 2.37 11.72 20.55
C LEU A 210 1.53 11.78 19.26
N MET A 211 1.43 10.66 18.54
CA MET A 211 0.60 10.58 17.33
C MET A 211 -0.90 10.62 17.64
N SER A 212 -1.36 9.97 18.72
CA SER A 212 -2.79 9.83 19.01
C SER A 212 -3.42 11.03 19.72
N ASN A 213 -2.64 11.82 20.44
CA ASN A 213 -3.14 12.91 21.27
C ASN A 213 -2.88 14.30 20.66
N GLU A 214 -1.92 14.41 19.75
CA GLU A 214 -1.44 15.68 19.24
C GLU A 214 -1.50 15.79 17.69
N LEU A 215 -1.73 14.69 16.98
CA LEU A 215 -2.04 14.63 15.54
C LEU A 215 -3.54 14.53 15.32
#